data_2121d834325cb3817211b102f062f912
#
_entry.id   2121d834325cb3817211b102f062f912
#
_cell.length_a   1.000
_cell.length_b   1.000
_cell.length_c   1.000
_cell.angle_alpha   90.00
_cell.angle_beta   90.00
_cell.angle_gamma   90.00
#
_symmetry.space_group_name_H-M   'P 1'
#
loop_
_entity.id
_entity.type
_entity.pdbx_description
1 polymer ?
#
loop_
_entity_poly.entity_id
_entity_poly.type
_entity_poly.pdbx_seq_one_letter_code
_entity_poly.pdbx_strand_id
1 'polypeptide(L)'
;MTVSLRKNTRRAAAAALALATAVSLAACSSDDDDSSDGSSASSSATDSFPVSVDTKFGNVEIKEQPTKVVALGWGDAEIATELGVQPVGATDWLGFGGEGLSPWAGAKYDKAPEILDTQSLDYEKIASLDPDLILDVRDQGTEDTNKRLSEIAPTVSVPKDADGFTTSWDKQVEMISTALGEKAKGDDLVSQVNDKISEVKDAHPEWADKSATVLAKTSVEWGAYVKGDARADLVSALGFKPNEEITKLVKPGEFYVPLSAENLSKANSDVVIGFPIGDVGQIADDAQWKTLDAVKNGHAIVTDEELSNAISLGTPASMLHALDLLTPKLEDATK
;
A
#
# COMPACT_ATOMS: atom_id res chain seq x y z
N MET A 1 35.94 -42.20 59.44
CA MET A 1 37.34 -41.72 59.40
C MET A 1 37.30 -40.24 59.16
N THR A 2 37.26 -39.52 60.20
CA THR A 2 38.31 -38.64 60.81
C THR A 2 38.63 -37.44 59.89
N VAL A 3 38.03 -36.27 60.21
CA VAL A 3 38.61 -35.16 61.05
C VAL A 3 39.63 -34.37 60.24
N SER A 4 39.57 -33.05 60.10
CA SER A 4 39.77 -31.93 61.05
C SER A 4 39.66 -30.58 60.30
N LEU A 5 38.80 -29.64 60.60
CA LEU A 5 38.87 -28.42 61.38
C LEU A 5 40.22 -27.68 61.43
N ARG A 6 40.16 -26.40 61.07
CA ARG A 6 40.68 -25.19 61.77
C ARG A 6 40.42 -23.95 60.91
N LYS A 7 39.52 -23.04 61.26
CA LYS A 7 39.54 -21.93 62.25
C LYS A 7 40.81 -21.04 62.19
N ASN A 8 40.60 -19.77 61.83
CA ASN A 8 40.82 -18.55 62.63
C ASN A 8 40.64 -17.31 61.75
N THR A 9 39.76 -16.44 61.97
CA THR A 9 39.48 -15.37 62.95
C THR A 9 40.18 -14.04 62.69
N ARG A 10 39.32 -13.01 62.65
CA ARG A 10 39.48 -11.63 63.18
C ARG A 10 40.13 -10.62 62.24
N ARG A 11 39.77 -9.39 62.10
CA ARG A 11 38.89 -8.38 62.75
C ARG A 11 38.73 -7.23 61.75
N ALA A 12 37.53 -6.68 61.46
CA ALA A 12 36.92 -5.57 62.15
C ALA A 12 37.49 -4.18 61.86
N ALA A 13 36.73 -3.32 61.34
CA ALA A 13 36.36 -1.91 61.65
C ALA A 13 36.13 -1.13 60.35
N ALA A 14 35.00 -0.62 60.08
CA ALA A 14 34.12 0.42 60.61
C ALA A 14 34.37 1.81 59.99
N ALA A 15 33.25 2.41 59.59
CA ALA A 15 32.93 3.85 59.53
C ALA A 15 33.46 4.63 58.29
N ALA A 16 32.81 5.55 57.67
CA ALA A 16 31.53 6.26 57.81
C ALA A 16 31.39 7.24 56.64
N LEU A 17 30.17 7.55 56.30
CA LEU A 17 29.60 8.80 55.75
C LEU A 17 30.50 9.81 54.98
N ALA A 18 30.04 10.24 53.78
CA ALA A 18 29.54 11.62 53.61
C ALA A 18 28.95 11.87 52.22
N LEU A 19 27.82 12.51 52.17
CA LEU A 19 27.18 13.21 51.04
C LEU A 19 28.09 14.31 50.48
N ALA A 20 28.05 14.53 49.18
CA ALA A 20 28.07 15.89 48.64
C ALA A 20 27.57 15.91 47.19
N THR A 21 26.46 16.59 46.98
CA THR A 21 25.92 17.19 45.77
C THR A 21 26.89 18.27 45.24
N ALA A 22 27.13 18.29 43.94
CA ALA A 22 27.52 19.51 43.25
C ALA A 22 27.06 19.52 41.80
N VAL A 23 26.10 20.39 41.52
CA VAL A 23 25.74 20.93 40.22
C VAL A 23 26.87 21.90 39.81
N SER A 24 27.30 21.83 38.55
CA SER A 24 27.94 22.98 37.89
C SER A 24 27.70 22.94 36.40
N LEU A 25 26.89 23.91 35.94
CA LEU A 25 26.94 24.45 34.60
C LEU A 25 28.28 25.17 34.40
N ALA A 26 28.90 24.99 33.27
CA ALA A 26 29.73 26.02 32.67
C ALA A 26 29.73 25.83 31.13
N ALA A 27 29.42 26.93 30.47
CA ALA A 27 29.38 27.10 29.02
C ALA A 27 30.74 27.53 28.46
N CYS A 28 30.86 27.38 27.14
CA CYS A 28 31.66 28.12 26.15
C CYS A 28 33.09 27.67 25.82
N SER A 29 33.17 27.31 24.55
CA SER A 29 33.99 28.00 23.51
C SER A 29 35.14 27.25 22.88
N SER A 30 35.01 27.20 21.57
CA SER A 30 35.95 27.28 20.44
C SER A 30 36.75 26.05 20.00
N ASP A 31 36.43 25.75 18.71
CA ASP A 31 37.26 25.28 17.59
C ASP A 31 38.32 24.19 17.80
N ASP A 32 38.12 23.08 17.11
CA ASP A 32 38.91 22.63 15.99
C ASP A 32 38.38 21.30 15.40
N ASP A 33 38.53 21.18 14.07
CA ASP A 33 38.21 20.08 13.19
C ASP A 33 38.62 18.69 13.71
N ASP A 34 37.70 17.73 13.71
CA ASP A 34 38.05 16.38 13.26
C ASP A 34 36.82 15.61 12.76
N SER A 35 36.90 15.22 11.50
CA SER A 35 35.93 14.43 10.77
C SER A 35 35.81 13.02 11.35
N SER A 36 34.75 12.71 12.06
CA SER A 36 34.37 11.32 12.30
C SER A 36 32.99 11.06 11.69
N ASP A 37 33.05 10.33 10.60
CA ASP A 37 31.96 9.70 9.87
C ASP A 37 31.14 8.81 10.82
N GLY A 38 30.11 9.39 11.40
CA GLY A 38 29.15 8.69 12.23
C GLY A 38 27.99 8.26 11.36
N SER A 39 28.07 7.07 10.76
CA SER A 39 26.90 6.35 10.26
C SER A 39 25.88 6.22 11.39
N SER A 40 24.92 7.13 11.42
CA SER A 40 23.69 6.96 12.18
C SER A 40 22.89 5.84 11.52
N ALA A 41 23.07 4.61 11.97
CA ALA A 41 22.11 3.56 11.74
C ALA A 41 20.81 4.03 12.42
N SER A 42 19.86 4.50 11.62
CA SER A 42 18.50 4.75 12.06
C SER A 42 17.92 3.38 12.45
N SER A 43 17.96 3.05 13.72
CA SER A 43 17.16 1.94 14.24
C SER A 43 15.72 2.40 14.17
N SER A 44 14.97 1.95 13.17
CA SER A 44 13.52 2.06 13.16
C SER A 44 13.01 1.41 14.44
N ALA A 45 12.40 2.22 15.31
CA ALA A 45 11.75 1.72 16.51
C ALA A 45 10.53 0.91 16.06
N THR A 46 10.55 -0.39 16.29
CA THR A 46 9.36 -1.25 16.15
C THR A 46 8.36 -0.84 17.20
N ASP A 47 7.09 -0.73 16.84
CA ASP A 47 6.02 -0.42 17.78
C ASP A 47 5.93 -1.46 18.90
N SER A 48 5.54 -1.01 20.09
CA SER A 48 5.36 -1.94 21.20
C SER A 48 4.00 -2.63 21.11
N PHE A 49 3.99 -3.95 21.16
CA PHE A 49 2.76 -4.75 21.23
C PHE A 49 2.16 -4.75 22.65
N PRO A 50 0.83 -4.91 22.83
CA PRO A 50 -0.16 -5.20 21.78
C PRO A 50 -0.50 -3.98 20.92
N VAL A 51 -0.83 -4.22 19.65
CA VAL A 51 -1.40 -3.23 18.73
C VAL A 51 -2.82 -3.62 18.35
N SER A 52 -3.62 -2.67 17.89
CA SER A 52 -5.00 -2.89 17.49
C SER A 52 -5.31 -2.27 16.15
N VAL A 53 -6.03 -2.99 15.30
CA VAL A 53 -6.48 -2.51 13.98
C VAL A 53 -7.99 -2.60 13.89
N ASP A 54 -8.64 -1.48 13.57
CA ASP A 54 -10.08 -1.44 13.34
C ASP A 54 -10.41 -1.91 11.91
N THR A 55 -11.28 -2.91 11.82
CA THR A 55 -11.76 -3.48 10.56
C THR A 55 -13.28 -3.34 10.43
N LYS A 56 -13.82 -3.65 9.26
CA LYS A 56 -15.28 -3.76 9.02
C LYS A 56 -15.97 -4.72 9.99
N PHE A 57 -15.25 -5.74 10.44
CA PHE A 57 -15.79 -6.83 11.29
C PHE A 57 -15.43 -6.67 12.78
N GLY A 58 -14.86 -5.55 13.16
CA GLY A 58 -14.50 -5.22 14.53
C GLY A 58 -13.02 -4.93 14.71
N ASN A 59 -12.63 -4.73 15.95
CA ASN A 59 -11.23 -4.48 16.32
C ASN A 59 -10.47 -5.79 16.42
N VAL A 60 -9.28 -5.85 15.81
CA VAL A 60 -8.36 -6.98 15.87
C VAL A 60 -7.17 -6.59 16.72
N GLU A 61 -7.02 -7.27 17.87
CA GLU A 61 -5.86 -7.10 18.75
C GLU A 61 -4.75 -8.10 18.37
N ILE A 62 -3.56 -7.58 18.08
CA ILE A 62 -2.36 -8.36 17.80
C ILE A 62 -1.45 -8.21 19.02
N LYS A 63 -1.25 -9.30 19.75
CA LYS A 63 -0.63 -9.30 21.09
C LYS A 63 0.88 -9.24 21.06
N GLU A 64 1.47 -9.85 20.05
CA GLU A 64 2.93 -9.99 19.86
C GLU A 64 3.27 -9.73 18.40
N GLN A 65 4.52 -9.39 18.12
CA GLN A 65 4.98 -9.16 16.76
C GLN A 65 4.78 -10.44 15.92
N PRO A 66 4.07 -10.35 14.79
CA PRO A 66 3.82 -11.50 13.92
C PRO A 66 5.11 -12.04 13.31
N THR A 67 5.20 -13.36 13.22
CA THR A 67 6.37 -14.08 12.66
C THR A 67 6.00 -14.96 11.47
N LYS A 68 4.73 -15.33 11.34
CA LYS A 68 4.19 -16.16 10.26
C LYS A 68 2.97 -15.48 9.64
N VAL A 69 3.23 -14.53 8.78
CA VAL A 69 2.18 -13.74 8.13
C VAL A 69 1.72 -14.43 6.84
N VAL A 70 0.41 -14.56 6.67
CA VAL A 70 -0.21 -14.90 5.39
C VAL A 70 -0.90 -13.65 4.85
N ALA A 71 -0.58 -13.25 3.62
CA ALA A 71 -1.07 -12.05 2.98
C ALA A 71 -1.94 -12.40 1.76
N LEU A 72 -3.25 -12.18 1.88
CA LEU A 72 -4.27 -12.60 0.93
C LEU A 72 -4.84 -11.44 0.10
N GLY A 73 -4.95 -10.25 0.69
CA GLY A 73 -5.47 -9.08 -0.01
C GLY A 73 -4.57 -8.63 -1.16
N TRP A 74 -5.17 -7.98 -2.15
CA TRP A 74 -4.47 -7.49 -3.33
C TRP A 74 -3.37 -6.48 -2.99
N GLY A 75 -2.11 -6.86 -3.14
CA GLY A 75 -0.95 -6.05 -2.80
C GLY A 75 -0.48 -6.14 -1.34
N ASP A 76 -1.21 -6.83 -0.45
CA ASP A 76 -0.85 -6.93 0.98
C ASP A 76 0.54 -7.52 1.18
N ALA A 77 0.89 -8.55 0.39
CA ALA A 77 2.19 -9.22 0.48
C ALA A 77 3.35 -8.30 0.09
N GLU A 78 3.16 -7.48 -0.94
CA GLU A 78 4.19 -6.53 -1.40
C GLU A 78 4.41 -5.44 -0.35
N ILE A 79 3.33 -4.88 0.22
CA ILE A 79 3.41 -3.91 1.30
C ILE A 79 4.10 -4.51 2.54
N ALA A 80 3.73 -5.72 2.96
CA ALA A 80 4.37 -6.39 4.09
C ALA A 80 5.88 -6.56 3.85
N THR A 81 6.28 -6.92 2.62
CA THR A 81 7.68 -7.10 2.23
C THR A 81 8.44 -5.77 2.23
N GLU A 82 7.86 -4.68 1.74
CA GLU A 82 8.43 -3.33 1.81
C GLU A 82 8.63 -2.87 3.26
N LEU A 83 7.75 -3.26 4.17
CA LEU A 83 7.88 -3.01 5.60
C LEU A 83 8.93 -3.89 6.28
N GLY A 84 9.51 -4.87 5.57
CA GLY A 84 10.55 -5.77 6.06
C GLY A 84 10.03 -7.07 6.67
N VAL A 85 8.74 -7.38 6.49
CA VAL A 85 8.14 -8.63 6.97
C VAL A 85 8.00 -9.60 5.81
N GLN A 86 8.45 -10.85 6.01
CA GLN A 86 8.44 -11.91 5.00
C GLN A 86 7.20 -12.80 5.16
N PRO A 87 6.17 -12.69 4.31
CA PRO A 87 5.02 -13.59 4.36
C PRO A 87 5.42 -15.05 4.12
N VAL A 88 4.78 -15.98 4.84
CA VAL A 88 4.91 -17.41 4.59
C VAL A 88 3.93 -17.90 3.51
N GLY A 89 2.86 -17.14 3.26
CA GLY A 89 1.90 -17.36 2.17
C GLY A 89 1.47 -16.03 1.58
N ALA A 90 1.31 -15.96 0.25
CA ALA A 90 0.96 -14.76 -0.48
C ALA A 90 0.08 -15.05 -1.69
N THR A 91 -0.67 -14.08 -2.17
CA THR A 91 -1.41 -14.15 -3.43
C THR A 91 -0.70 -13.38 -4.53
N ASP A 92 -0.84 -13.83 -5.78
CA ASP A 92 -0.41 -13.13 -7.00
C ASP A 92 -1.63 -12.84 -7.88
N TRP A 93 -2.39 -11.80 -7.55
CA TRP A 93 -3.66 -11.53 -8.21
C TRP A 93 -3.54 -10.97 -9.63
N LEU A 94 -2.42 -10.31 -9.96
CA LEU A 94 -2.14 -9.83 -11.31
C LEU A 94 -1.40 -10.85 -12.18
N GLY A 95 -0.97 -11.98 -11.60
CA GLY A 95 -0.32 -13.04 -12.33
C GLY A 95 1.09 -12.69 -12.82
N PHE A 96 1.85 -11.96 -12.02
CA PHE A 96 3.26 -11.65 -12.35
C PHE A 96 4.10 -12.91 -12.47
N GLY A 97 3.68 -14.00 -11.82
CA GLY A 97 4.41 -15.26 -11.80
C GLY A 97 5.62 -15.22 -10.87
N GLY A 98 6.46 -16.25 -10.95
CA GLY A 98 7.63 -16.36 -10.07
C GLY A 98 7.22 -16.43 -8.59
N GLU A 99 7.61 -15.42 -7.83
CA GLU A 99 7.33 -15.31 -6.40
C GLU A 99 6.11 -14.40 -6.10
N GLY A 100 5.40 -13.93 -7.13
CA GLY A 100 4.18 -13.12 -7.00
C GLY A 100 4.40 -11.65 -6.65
N LEU A 101 5.63 -11.14 -6.77
CA LEU A 101 5.93 -9.71 -6.64
C LEU A 101 5.94 -9.02 -8.00
N SER A 102 5.57 -7.73 -8.01
CA SER A 102 5.72 -6.91 -9.21
C SER A 102 7.19 -6.72 -9.60
N PRO A 103 7.48 -6.50 -10.90
CA PRO A 103 8.86 -6.22 -11.36
C PRO A 103 9.49 -4.98 -10.72
N TRP A 104 8.66 -4.06 -10.23
CA TRP A 104 9.05 -2.79 -9.60
C TRP A 104 8.89 -2.80 -8.07
N ALA A 105 8.64 -3.96 -7.46
CA ALA A 105 8.51 -4.07 -6.01
C ALA A 105 9.70 -3.44 -5.27
N GLY A 106 9.42 -2.67 -4.23
CA GLY A 106 10.44 -1.96 -3.45
C GLY A 106 11.34 -2.89 -2.62
N ALA A 107 10.90 -4.12 -2.38
CA ALA A 107 11.65 -5.15 -1.67
C ALA A 107 11.44 -6.53 -2.31
N LYS A 108 12.24 -7.51 -1.91
CA LYS A 108 12.17 -8.89 -2.40
C LYS A 108 12.04 -9.86 -1.24
N TYR A 109 11.52 -11.05 -1.53
CA TYR A 109 11.53 -12.12 -0.56
C TYR A 109 12.95 -12.69 -0.38
N ASP A 110 13.33 -12.92 0.87
CA ASP A 110 14.52 -13.73 1.20
C ASP A 110 14.25 -15.21 0.96
N LYS A 111 12.99 -15.60 1.17
CA LYS A 111 12.47 -16.93 0.91
C LYS A 111 11.09 -16.80 0.30
N ALA A 112 10.89 -17.39 -0.88
CA ALA A 112 9.63 -17.40 -1.58
C ALA A 112 8.48 -17.91 -0.67
N PRO A 113 7.35 -17.18 -0.59
CA PRO A 113 6.17 -17.66 0.11
C PRO A 113 5.48 -18.78 -0.66
N GLU A 114 4.57 -19.48 0.00
CA GLU A 114 3.61 -20.34 -0.71
C GLU A 114 2.62 -19.47 -1.47
N ILE A 115 2.54 -19.63 -2.80
CA ILE A 115 1.59 -18.87 -3.62
C ILE A 115 0.19 -19.50 -3.51
N LEU A 116 -0.77 -18.68 -3.09
CA LEU A 116 -2.15 -19.04 -2.85
C LEU A 116 -3.05 -18.49 -3.97
N ASP A 117 -4.17 -19.20 -4.23
CA ASP A 117 -5.15 -18.77 -5.21
C ASP A 117 -5.95 -17.56 -4.70
N THR A 118 -6.18 -16.56 -5.57
CA THR A 118 -6.89 -15.33 -5.24
C THR A 118 -8.41 -15.43 -5.44
N GLN A 119 -8.88 -16.37 -6.27
CA GLN A 119 -10.28 -16.52 -6.61
C GLN A 119 -10.98 -17.58 -5.76
N SER A 120 -10.19 -18.54 -5.27
CA SER A 120 -10.69 -19.67 -4.50
C SER A 120 -9.75 -19.99 -3.34
N LEU A 121 -9.99 -19.38 -2.19
CA LEU A 121 -9.16 -19.57 -1.01
C LEU A 121 -9.22 -21.02 -0.50
N ASP A 122 -8.07 -21.67 -0.44
CA ASP A 122 -7.89 -22.97 0.19
C ASP A 122 -7.57 -22.77 1.68
N TYR A 123 -8.60 -22.79 2.52
CA TYR A 123 -8.46 -22.57 3.97
C TYR A 123 -7.65 -23.65 4.67
N GLU A 124 -7.65 -24.89 4.16
CA GLU A 124 -6.84 -25.97 4.74
C GLU A 124 -5.36 -25.71 4.46
N LYS A 125 -5.04 -25.24 3.25
CA LYS A 125 -3.69 -24.85 2.88
C LYS A 125 -3.21 -23.63 3.70
N ILE A 126 -4.06 -22.61 3.87
CA ILE A 126 -3.77 -21.45 4.73
C ILE A 126 -3.48 -21.90 6.16
N ALA A 127 -4.34 -22.74 6.74
CA ALA A 127 -4.16 -23.27 8.09
C ALA A 127 -2.88 -24.11 8.24
N SER A 128 -2.47 -24.83 7.17
CA SER A 128 -1.26 -25.65 7.18
C SER A 128 0.04 -24.83 7.27
N LEU A 129 -0.02 -23.53 6.92
CA LEU A 129 1.10 -22.61 7.08
C LEU A 129 1.29 -22.15 8.53
N ASP A 130 0.34 -22.50 9.42
CA ASP A 130 0.34 -22.17 10.86
C ASP A 130 0.57 -20.65 11.09
N PRO A 131 -0.26 -19.76 10.48
CA PRO A 131 -0.08 -18.32 10.59
C PRO A 131 -0.41 -17.81 11.99
N ASP A 132 0.31 -16.78 12.43
CA ASP A 132 -0.01 -15.98 13.61
C ASP A 132 -0.71 -14.66 13.28
N LEU A 133 -0.72 -14.28 11.98
CA LEU A 133 -1.48 -13.16 11.44
C LEU A 133 -1.90 -13.45 9.99
N ILE A 134 -3.13 -13.06 9.65
CA ILE A 134 -3.62 -13.03 8.26
C ILE A 134 -3.92 -11.57 7.89
N LEU A 135 -3.36 -11.12 6.77
CA LEU A 135 -3.67 -9.85 6.13
C LEU A 135 -4.65 -10.11 4.98
N ASP A 136 -5.79 -9.41 4.99
CA ASP A 136 -6.87 -9.51 4.00
C ASP A 136 -7.49 -8.11 3.80
N VAL A 137 -6.58 -7.10 3.71
CA VAL A 137 -6.93 -5.68 3.85
C VAL A 137 -7.58 -5.12 2.59
N ARG A 138 -7.18 -5.60 1.41
CA ARG A 138 -7.80 -5.22 0.16
C ARG A 138 -8.41 -6.44 -0.53
N ASP A 139 -9.58 -6.81 -0.07
CA ASP A 139 -10.37 -7.96 -0.55
C ASP A 139 -11.85 -7.57 -0.74
N GLN A 140 -12.67 -8.54 -1.12
CA GLN A 140 -14.13 -8.39 -1.23
C GLN A 140 -14.77 -7.97 0.10
N GLY A 141 -14.19 -8.34 1.24
CA GLY A 141 -14.67 -7.98 2.57
C GLY A 141 -16.01 -8.64 2.92
N THR A 142 -16.14 -9.94 2.67
CA THR A 142 -17.34 -10.71 3.04
C THR A 142 -17.26 -11.22 4.48
N GLU A 143 -18.40 -11.29 5.15
CA GLU A 143 -18.49 -11.82 6.52
C GLU A 143 -18.07 -13.30 6.60
N ASP A 144 -18.43 -14.10 5.59
CA ASP A 144 -18.07 -15.53 5.54
C ASP A 144 -16.57 -15.74 5.42
N THR A 145 -15.90 -15.01 4.51
CA THR A 145 -14.43 -15.05 4.36
C THR A 145 -13.75 -14.65 5.66
N ASN A 146 -14.12 -13.48 6.20
CA ASN A 146 -13.52 -12.98 7.45
C ASN A 146 -13.70 -13.96 8.61
N LYS A 147 -14.89 -14.55 8.76
CA LYS A 147 -15.16 -15.55 9.81
C LYS A 147 -14.26 -16.77 9.68
N ARG A 148 -14.17 -17.34 8.48
CA ARG A 148 -13.36 -18.55 8.23
C ARG A 148 -11.87 -18.30 8.42
N LEU A 149 -11.35 -17.16 8.00
CA LEU A 149 -9.97 -16.78 8.23
C LEU A 149 -9.68 -16.54 9.71
N SER A 150 -10.61 -15.89 10.44
CA SER A 150 -10.48 -15.63 11.87
C SER A 150 -10.56 -16.88 12.74
N GLU A 151 -11.09 -18.00 12.22
CA GLU A 151 -11.01 -19.32 12.88
C GLU A 151 -9.60 -19.93 12.79
N ILE A 152 -8.75 -19.44 11.86
CA ILE A 152 -7.36 -19.90 11.68
C ILE A 152 -6.40 -19.03 12.49
N ALA A 153 -6.44 -17.70 12.30
CA ALA A 153 -5.56 -16.76 12.99
C ALA A 153 -6.22 -15.37 13.09
N PRO A 154 -5.71 -14.43 13.93
CA PRO A 154 -6.10 -13.04 13.89
C PRO A 154 -6.04 -12.52 12.47
N THR A 155 -7.15 -11.96 11.97
CA THR A 155 -7.29 -11.52 10.56
C THR A 155 -7.56 -10.03 10.49
N VAL A 156 -6.66 -9.29 9.89
CA VAL A 156 -6.86 -7.88 9.56
C VAL A 156 -7.51 -7.80 8.19
N SER A 157 -8.83 -7.59 8.19
CA SER A 157 -9.65 -7.50 6.99
C SER A 157 -9.87 -6.04 6.56
N VAL A 158 -10.72 -5.82 5.57
CA VAL A 158 -11.02 -4.49 4.99
C VAL A 158 -11.46 -3.47 6.05
N PRO A 159 -11.18 -2.16 5.88
CA PRO A 159 -11.67 -1.12 6.78
C PRO A 159 -13.19 -0.93 6.68
N LYS A 160 -13.78 -0.25 7.67
CA LYS A 160 -15.24 -0.03 7.75
C LYS A 160 -15.84 0.66 6.54
N ASP A 161 -15.06 1.54 5.92
CA ASP A 161 -15.53 2.42 4.85
C ASP A 161 -15.22 1.86 3.45
N ALA A 162 -14.64 0.66 3.36
CA ALA A 162 -14.35 0.01 2.10
C ALA A 162 -15.32 -1.13 1.82
N ASP A 163 -15.79 -1.19 0.59
CA ASP A 163 -16.60 -2.27 0.06
C ASP A 163 -15.93 -2.82 -1.22
N GLY A 164 -15.80 -4.13 -1.31
CA GLY A 164 -15.38 -4.83 -2.53
C GLY A 164 -14.10 -4.28 -3.20
N PHE A 165 -12.95 -4.53 -2.63
CA PHE A 165 -11.62 -4.14 -3.16
C PHE A 165 -11.34 -2.62 -3.20
N THR A 166 -12.15 -1.78 -2.55
CA THR A 166 -12.00 -0.31 -2.58
C THR A 166 -11.21 0.27 -1.41
N THR A 167 -10.46 -0.56 -0.67
CA THR A 167 -9.52 -0.05 0.32
C THR A 167 -8.49 0.85 -0.38
N SER A 168 -8.40 2.12 0.03
CA SER A 168 -7.41 3.04 -0.54
C SER A 168 -5.99 2.58 -0.21
N TRP A 169 -5.04 2.89 -1.08
CA TRP A 169 -3.67 2.42 -0.96
C TRP A 169 -3.00 2.90 0.35
N ASP A 170 -3.23 4.14 0.75
CA ASP A 170 -2.71 4.73 1.98
C ASP A 170 -3.31 4.07 3.23
N LYS A 171 -4.62 3.80 3.22
CA LYS A 171 -5.29 3.09 4.30
C LYS A 171 -4.82 1.64 4.41
N GLN A 172 -4.57 0.99 3.27
CA GLN A 172 -4.00 -0.36 3.23
C GLN A 172 -2.62 -0.39 3.90
N VAL A 173 -1.73 0.56 3.55
CA VAL A 173 -0.41 0.69 4.18
C VAL A 173 -0.52 0.97 5.68
N GLU A 174 -1.40 1.90 6.09
CA GLU A 174 -1.65 2.22 7.50
C GLU A 174 -2.05 0.97 8.31
N MET A 175 -3.02 0.21 7.80
CA MET A 175 -3.55 -0.96 8.50
C MET A 175 -2.51 -2.08 8.59
N ILE A 176 -1.79 -2.36 7.49
CA ILE A 176 -0.75 -3.39 7.44
C ILE A 176 0.42 -3.01 8.33
N SER A 177 0.94 -1.78 8.22
CA SER A 177 2.06 -1.33 9.04
C SER A 177 1.76 -1.33 10.53
N THR A 178 0.52 -0.93 10.90
CA THR A 178 0.06 -1.02 12.29
C THR A 178 0.01 -2.48 12.77
N ALA A 179 -0.54 -3.38 11.95
CA ALA A 179 -0.65 -4.80 12.29
C ALA A 179 0.73 -5.47 12.48
N LEU A 180 1.72 -5.03 11.72
CA LEU A 180 3.07 -5.57 11.74
C LEU A 180 3.99 -4.88 12.77
N GLY A 181 3.51 -3.81 13.45
CA GLY A 181 4.33 -3.00 14.38
C GLY A 181 5.40 -2.17 13.67
N GLU A 182 5.16 -1.79 12.42
CA GLU A 182 6.07 -1.04 11.56
C GLU A 182 5.45 0.29 11.11
N LYS A 183 4.63 0.88 11.99
CA LYS A 183 3.86 2.09 11.66
C LYS A 183 4.72 3.23 11.14
N ALA A 184 5.87 3.47 11.76
CA ALA A 184 6.77 4.54 11.32
C ALA A 184 7.24 4.34 9.87
N LYS A 185 7.59 3.11 9.47
CA LYS A 185 7.94 2.80 8.08
C LYS A 185 6.74 2.95 7.14
N GLY A 186 5.54 2.56 7.59
CA GLY A 186 4.30 2.76 6.83
C GLY A 186 4.04 4.23 6.57
N ASP A 187 4.16 5.07 7.59
CA ASP A 187 4.02 6.52 7.48
C ASP A 187 5.05 7.12 6.49
N ASP A 188 6.30 6.63 6.51
CA ASP A 188 7.35 7.04 5.56
C ASP A 188 7.01 6.63 4.11
N LEU A 189 6.50 5.41 3.89
CA LEU A 189 6.08 4.96 2.56
C LEU A 189 4.91 5.81 2.02
N VAL A 190 3.93 6.11 2.86
CA VAL A 190 2.80 6.98 2.49
C VAL A 190 3.29 8.39 2.17
N SER A 191 4.22 8.93 2.97
CA SER A 191 4.80 10.24 2.72
C SER A 191 5.52 10.30 1.38
N GLN A 192 6.36 9.33 1.05
CA GLN A 192 7.10 9.27 -0.22
C GLN A 192 6.16 9.36 -1.44
N VAL A 193 5.06 8.62 -1.44
CA VAL A 193 4.08 8.65 -2.53
C VAL A 193 3.37 10.00 -2.59
N ASN A 194 2.94 10.55 -1.45
CA ASN A 194 2.26 11.84 -1.39
C ASN A 194 3.17 12.99 -1.79
N ASP A 195 4.45 12.94 -1.42
CA ASP A 195 5.44 13.93 -1.82
C ASP A 195 5.64 13.90 -3.35
N LYS A 196 5.70 12.72 -3.95
CA LYS A 196 5.80 12.56 -5.42
C LYS A 196 4.54 13.08 -6.13
N ILE A 197 3.34 12.77 -5.62
CA ILE A 197 2.08 13.31 -6.15
C ILE A 197 2.08 14.84 -6.07
N SER A 198 2.52 15.41 -4.94
CA SER A 198 2.60 16.85 -4.75
C SER A 198 3.61 17.50 -5.68
N GLU A 199 4.80 16.90 -5.84
CA GLU A 199 5.83 17.34 -6.80
C GLU A 199 5.26 17.43 -8.22
N VAL A 200 4.60 16.38 -8.70
CA VAL A 200 4.00 16.35 -10.05
C VAL A 200 2.88 17.38 -10.17
N LYS A 201 1.99 17.47 -9.20
CA LYS A 201 0.88 18.42 -9.19
C LYS A 201 1.36 19.87 -9.19
N ASP A 202 2.39 20.19 -8.40
CA ASP A 202 2.96 21.55 -8.32
C ASP A 202 3.73 21.93 -9.58
N ALA A 203 4.30 20.95 -10.29
CA ALA A 203 4.93 21.16 -11.59
C ALA A 203 3.90 21.44 -12.72
N HIS A 204 2.64 20.99 -12.53
CA HIS A 204 1.58 21.08 -13.55
C HIS A 204 0.30 21.77 -13.02
N PRO A 205 0.38 23.03 -12.55
CA PRO A 205 -0.79 23.73 -12.00
C PRO A 205 -1.93 23.89 -13.02
N GLU A 206 -1.63 23.86 -14.33
CA GLU A 206 -2.60 23.94 -15.42
C GLU A 206 -3.55 22.73 -15.47
N TRP A 207 -3.20 21.60 -14.87
CA TRP A 207 -4.08 20.42 -14.81
C TRP A 207 -5.28 20.66 -13.91
N ALA A 208 -5.21 21.58 -12.96
CA ALA A 208 -6.31 21.92 -12.07
C ALA A 208 -7.52 22.54 -12.81
N ASP A 209 -7.33 23.03 -14.03
CA ASP A 209 -8.40 23.56 -14.88
C ASP A 209 -8.92 22.54 -15.89
N LYS A 210 -8.28 21.39 -16.01
CA LYS A 210 -8.64 20.33 -16.96
C LYS A 210 -9.46 19.21 -16.27
N SER A 211 -10.36 18.63 -17.05
CA SER A 211 -11.11 17.43 -16.67
C SER A 211 -10.44 16.17 -17.20
N ALA A 212 -10.57 15.06 -16.47
CA ALA A 212 -10.12 13.76 -16.95
C ALA A 212 -11.18 12.67 -16.72
N THR A 213 -11.20 11.71 -17.65
CA THR A 213 -12.02 10.49 -17.51
C THR A 213 -11.14 9.27 -17.66
N VAL A 214 -11.23 8.35 -16.71
CA VAL A 214 -10.58 7.05 -16.76
C VAL A 214 -11.60 6.02 -17.22
N LEU A 215 -11.36 5.42 -18.37
CA LEU A 215 -12.25 4.45 -19.02
C LEU A 215 -11.67 3.05 -18.93
N ALA A 216 -12.49 2.08 -18.59
CA ALA A 216 -12.20 0.67 -18.77
C ALA A 216 -12.84 0.16 -20.07
N LYS A 217 -12.12 -0.66 -20.81
CA LYS A 217 -12.64 -1.48 -21.90
C LYS A 217 -12.55 -2.94 -21.50
N THR A 218 -13.70 -3.57 -21.35
CA THR A 218 -13.82 -5.02 -21.17
C THR A 218 -14.20 -5.68 -22.49
N SER A 219 -14.24 -7.02 -22.55
CA SER A 219 -14.71 -7.75 -23.73
C SER A 219 -16.19 -7.50 -24.06
N VAL A 220 -16.98 -7.01 -23.11
CA VAL A 220 -18.43 -6.82 -23.24
C VAL A 220 -18.86 -5.36 -23.33
N GLU A 221 -18.18 -4.44 -22.61
CA GLU A 221 -18.63 -3.07 -22.50
C GLU A 221 -17.49 -2.08 -22.23
N TRP A 222 -17.82 -0.81 -22.32
CA TRP A 222 -17.06 0.29 -21.75
C TRP A 222 -17.61 0.64 -20.37
N GLY A 223 -16.76 1.26 -19.54
CA GLY A 223 -17.20 1.87 -18.31
C GLY A 223 -16.23 2.92 -17.85
N ALA A 224 -16.66 3.79 -16.95
CA ALA A 224 -15.81 4.83 -16.37
C ALA A 224 -15.56 4.54 -14.90
N TYR A 225 -14.31 4.62 -14.49
CA TYR A 225 -13.92 4.65 -13.08
C TYR A 225 -14.20 6.03 -12.50
N VAL A 226 -14.66 6.05 -11.26
CA VAL A 226 -14.99 7.26 -10.53
C VAL A 226 -14.34 7.22 -9.14
N LYS A 227 -14.56 8.25 -8.34
CA LYS A 227 -14.01 8.35 -6.98
C LYS A 227 -14.23 7.05 -6.20
N GLY A 228 -13.18 6.58 -5.52
CA GLY A 228 -13.12 5.31 -4.80
C GLY A 228 -12.42 4.20 -5.58
N ASP A 229 -12.14 4.39 -6.87
CA ASP A 229 -11.24 3.51 -7.62
C ASP A 229 -9.83 4.12 -7.71
N ALA A 230 -8.82 3.31 -7.46
CA ALA A 230 -7.42 3.77 -7.41
C ALA A 230 -6.97 4.52 -8.68
N ARG A 231 -7.51 4.16 -9.86
CA ARG A 231 -7.16 4.78 -11.16
C ARG A 231 -7.70 6.19 -11.26
N ALA A 232 -8.98 6.37 -10.91
CA ALA A 232 -9.62 7.69 -10.91
C ALA A 232 -9.09 8.58 -9.79
N ASP A 233 -8.82 8.00 -8.62
CA ASP A 233 -8.32 8.71 -7.47
C ASP A 233 -6.89 9.23 -7.71
N LEU A 234 -6.01 8.44 -8.36
CA LEU A 234 -4.67 8.90 -8.75
C LEU A 234 -4.73 10.11 -9.68
N VAL A 235 -5.54 10.06 -10.73
CA VAL A 235 -5.68 11.18 -11.68
C VAL A 235 -6.25 12.43 -10.99
N SER A 236 -7.20 12.26 -10.07
CA SER A 236 -7.74 13.35 -9.26
C SER A 236 -6.70 13.93 -8.29
N ALA A 237 -5.85 13.09 -7.71
CA ALA A 237 -4.76 13.54 -6.82
C ALA A 237 -3.73 14.40 -7.56
N LEU A 238 -3.50 14.17 -8.85
CA LEU A 238 -2.66 14.98 -9.72
C LEU A 238 -3.29 16.35 -10.09
N GLY A 239 -4.53 16.60 -9.68
CA GLY A 239 -5.20 17.88 -9.81
C GLY A 239 -6.32 17.94 -10.87
N PHE A 240 -6.51 16.90 -11.68
CA PHE A 240 -7.57 16.90 -12.68
C PHE A 240 -8.96 16.88 -12.05
N LYS A 241 -9.90 17.61 -12.64
CA LYS A 241 -11.31 17.57 -12.26
C LYS A 241 -11.96 16.28 -12.77
N PRO A 242 -12.82 15.63 -11.97
CA PRO A 242 -13.60 14.50 -12.48
C PRO A 242 -14.58 14.97 -13.56
N ASN A 243 -14.91 14.07 -14.47
CA ASN A 243 -15.93 14.34 -15.48
C ASN A 243 -17.33 14.45 -14.84
N GLU A 244 -17.97 15.63 -14.96
CA GLU A 244 -19.27 15.88 -14.35
C GLU A 244 -20.40 15.04 -14.93
N GLU A 245 -20.39 14.75 -16.25
CA GLU A 245 -21.43 13.93 -16.89
C GLU A 245 -21.37 12.47 -16.43
N ILE A 246 -20.16 11.96 -16.18
CA ILE A 246 -19.98 10.63 -15.59
C ILE A 246 -20.37 10.65 -14.12
N THR A 247 -19.94 11.67 -13.36
CA THR A 247 -20.25 11.81 -11.94
C THR A 247 -21.76 11.82 -11.66
N LYS A 248 -22.56 12.41 -12.54
CA LYS A 248 -24.04 12.40 -12.44
C LYS A 248 -24.68 11.01 -12.60
N LEU A 249 -23.95 10.05 -13.15
CA LEU A 249 -24.42 8.68 -13.37
C LEU A 249 -24.10 7.74 -12.22
N VAL A 250 -23.23 8.16 -11.29
CA VAL A 250 -22.76 7.36 -10.15
C VAL A 250 -23.89 7.13 -9.16
N LYS A 251 -24.10 5.88 -8.76
CA LYS A 251 -25.02 5.56 -7.67
C LYS A 251 -24.23 5.39 -6.35
N PRO A 252 -24.88 5.55 -5.21
CA PRO A 252 -24.23 5.37 -3.92
C PRO A 252 -23.51 4.02 -3.80
N GLY A 253 -22.23 4.04 -3.42
CA GLY A 253 -21.38 2.84 -3.28
C GLY A 253 -20.79 2.30 -4.59
N GLU A 254 -21.05 2.93 -5.75
CA GLU A 254 -20.43 2.54 -7.02
C GLU A 254 -19.15 3.34 -7.27
N PHE A 255 -18.10 2.64 -7.65
CA PHE A 255 -16.80 3.20 -8.10
C PHE A 255 -16.60 3.05 -9.62
N TYR A 256 -17.59 2.46 -10.32
CA TYR A 256 -17.59 2.16 -11.74
C TYR A 256 -18.95 2.42 -12.34
N VAL A 257 -19.00 3.12 -13.46
CA VAL A 257 -20.22 3.43 -14.22
C VAL A 257 -20.18 2.70 -15.56
N PRO A 258 -21.00 1.67 -15.80
CA PRO A 258 -21.07 1.02 -17.10
C PRO A 258 -21.60 2.00 -18.16
N LEU A 259 -20.97 1.99 -19.34
CA LEU A 259 -21.31 2.89 -20.45
C LEU A 259 -21.70 2.08 -21.69
N SER A 260 -22.94 2.24 -22.12
CA SER A 260 -23.34 1.75 -23.46
C SER A 260 -22.62 2.54 -24.55
N ALA A 261 -22.57 1.96 -25.75
CA ALA A 261 -22.01 2.61 -26.94
C ALA A 261 -22.56 4.04 -27.16
N GLU A 262 -23.87 4.23 -26.93
CA GLU A 262 -24.53 5.52 -27.08
C GLU A 262 -24.12 6.55 -26.00
N ASN A 263 -23.79 6.06 -24.83
CA ASN A 263 -23.42 6.90 -23.69
C ASN A 263 -21.91 7.16 -23.59
N LEU A 264 -21.08 6.52 -24.41
CA LEU A 264 -19.63 6.69 -24.35
C LEU A 264 -19.21 8.15 -24.59
N SER A 265 -19.96 8.90 -25.40
CA SER A 265 -19.70 10.34 -25.63
C SER A 265 -19.73 11.18 -24.35
N LYS A 266 -20.42 10.74 -23.29
CA LYS A 266 -20.42 11.41 -21.97
C LYS A 266 -19.07 11.34 -21.29
N ALA A 267 -18.20 10.41 -21.69
CA ALA A 267 -16.85 10.27 -21.18
C ALA A 267 -15.85 11.30 -21.76
N ASN A 268 -16.29 12.15 -22.73
CA ASN A 268 -15.42 13.21 -23.22
C ASN A 268 -15.00 14.16 -22.09
N SER A 269 -13.72 14.40 -22.02
CA SER A 269 -13.04 15.28 -21.07
C SER A 269 -11.85 15.93 -21.77
N ASP A 270 -11.17 16.84 -21.11
CA ASP A 270 -9.94 17.41 -21.64
C ASP A 270 -8.87 16.33 -21.86
N VAL A 271 -8.84 15.32 -20.99
CA VAL A 271 -8.01 14.12 -21.16
C VAL A 271 -8.85 12.85 -20.93
N VAL A 272 -8.65 11.83 -21.77
CA VAL A 272 -9.26 10.52 -21.61
C VAL A 272 -8.20 9.43 -21.52
N ILE A 273 -8.28 8.59 -20.51
CA ILE A 273 -7.34 7.50 -20.26
C ILE A 273 -8.08 6.17 -20.40
N GLY A 274 -7.65 5.33 -21.33
CA GLY A 274 -8.25 4.02 -21.61
C GLY A 274 -7.44 2.89 -21.02
N PHE A 275 -8.08 2.08 -20.18
CA PHE A 275 -7.53 0.87 -19.58
C PHE A 275 -8.12 -0.37 -20.26
N PRO A 276 -7.30 -1.22 -20.90
CA PRO A 276 -7.73 -2.54 -21.36
C PRO A 276 -7.88 -3.47 -20.15
N ILE A 277 -9.02 -4.16 -20.06
CA ILE A 277 -9.30 -5.14 -19.02
C ILE A 277 -9.47 -6.52 -19.67
N GLY A 278 -8.49 -7.39 -19.46
CA GLY A 278 -8.41 -8.69 -20.12
C GLY A 278 -8.02 -8.58 -21.59
N ASP A 279 -8.30 -9.63 -22.38
CA ASP A 279 -8.01 -9.66 -23.82
C ASP A 279 -9.12 -8.91 -24.60
N VAL A 280 -8.94 -7.64 -24.79
CA VAL A 280 -9.91 -6.74 -25.47
C VAL A 280 -9.38 -6.21 -26.80
N GLY A 281 -8.20 -6.67 -27.24
CA GLY A 281 -7.51 -6.13 -28.41
C GLY A 281 -6.98 -4.71 -28.14
N GLN A 282 -6.63 -4.01 -29.22
CA GLN A 282 -6.10 -2.66 -29.14
C GLN A 282 -7.22 -1.63 -28.96
N ILE A 283 -7.33 -0.99 -27.79
CA ILE A 283 -8.29 0.11 -27.55
C ILE A 283 -8.18 1.19 -28.64
N ALA A 284 -6.98 1.52 -29.06
CA ALA A 284 -6.71 2.52 -30.10
C ALA A 284 -7.38 2.18 -31.45
N ASP A 285 -7.72 0.92 -31.70
CA ASP A 285 -8.42 0.47 -32.91
C ASP A 285 -9.93 0.40 -32.76
N ASP A 286 -10.45 0.50 -31.55
CA ASP A 286 -11.89 0.46 -31.28
C ASP A 286 -12.61 1.64 -31.93
N ALA A 287 -13.69 1.34 -32.68
CA ALA A 287 -14.44 2.33 -33.42
C ALA A 287 -15.14 3.35 -32.51
N GLN A 288 -15.58 2.93 -31.32
CA GLN A 288 -16.25 3.82 -30.36
C GLN A 288 -15.22 4.74 -29.68
N TRP A 289 -14.04 4.23 -29.33
CA TRP A 289 -12.92 5.02 -28.83
C TRP A 289 -12.60 6.18 -29.77
N LYS A 290 -12.50 5.89 -31.07
CA LYS A 290 -12.20 6.89 -32.11
C LYS A 290 -13.29 7.97 -32.29
N THR A 291 -14.48 7.79 -31.69
CA THR A 291 -15.53 8.83 -31.70
C THR A 291 -15.32 9.92 -30.67
N LEU A 292 -14.55 9.65 -29.60
CA LEU A 292 -14.28 10.62 -28.55
C LEU A 292 -13.50 11.83 -29.10
N ASP A 293 -13.89 13.02 -28.69
CA ASP A 293 -13.23 14.25 -29.16
C ASP A 293 -11.80 14.37 -28.59
N ALA A 294 -11.59 13.97 -27.34
CA ALA A 294 -10.24 13.87 -26.78
C ALA A 294 -9.33 12.99 -27.64
N VAL A 295 -9.81 11.85 -28.12
CA VAL A 295 -9.05 10.95 -29.01
C VAL A 295 -8.73 11.60 -30.35
N LYS A 296 -9.72 12.27 -30.99
CA LYS A 296 -9.52 12.97 -32.27
C LYS A 296 -8.51 14.11 -32.18
N ASN A 297 -8.44 14.75 -31.01
CA ASN A 297 -7.57 15.90 -30.75
C ASN A 297 -6.19 15.51 -30.22
N GLY A 298 -5.92 14.22 -30.00
CA GLY A 298 -4.63 13.76 -29.45
C GLY A 298 -4.51 13.86 -27.94
N HIS A 299 -5.62 14.09 -27.22
CA HIS A 299 -5.69 14.25 -25.76
C HIS A 299 -6.13 12.95 -25.07
N ALA A 300 -5.67 11.81 -25.59
CA ALA A 300 -6.05 10.51 -25.08
C ALA A 300 -4.83 9.62 -24.85
N ILE A 301 -4.87 8.86 -23.77
CA ILE A 301 -3.85 7.90 -23.37
C ILE A 301 -4.47 6.52 -23.41
N VAL A 302 -3.81 5.55 -24.02
CA VAL A 302 -4.11 4.12 -23.82
C VAL A 302 -2.97 3.55 -22.98
N THR A 303 -3.32 2.97 -21.83
CA THR A 303 -2.33 2.35 -20.95
C THR A 303 -1.83 1.04 -21.57
N ASP A 304 -0.55 0.82 -21.47
CA ASP A 304 0.06 -0.48 -21.67
C ASP A 304 -0.15 -1.38 -20.43
N GLU A 305 0.29 -2.61 -20.52
CA GLU A 305 0.13 -3.59 -19.44
C GLU A 305 0.90 -3.14 -18.18
N GLU A 306 2.11 -2.62 -18.34
CA GLU A 306 2.96 -2.19 -17.24
C GLU A 306 2.30 -1.07 -16.42
N LEU A 307 1.84 0.00 -17.09
CA LEU A 307 1.16 1.11 -16.43
C LEU A 307 -0.18 0.67 -15.84
N SER A 308 -0.94 -0.17 -16.55
CA SER A 308 -2.21 -0.71 -16.06
C SER A 308 -2.03 -1.51 -14.78
N ASN A 309 -1.04 -2.38 -14.74
CA ASN A 309 -0.74 -3.21 -13.59
C ASN A 309 -0.20 -2.37 -12.42
N ALA A 310 0.69 -1.41 -12.68
CA ALA A 310 1.23 -0.53 -11.64
C ALA A 310 0.13 0.26 -10.92
N ILE A 311 -0.78 0.90 -11.65
CA ILE A 311 -1.89 1.64 -11.03
C ILE A 311 -2.86 0.69 -10.32
N SER A 312 -3.15 -0.47 -10.92
CA SER A 312 -4.11 -1.43 -10.36
C SER A 312 -3.60 -2.09 -9.07
N LEU A 313 -2.31 -2.40 -9.00
CA LEU A 313 -1.69 -2.98 -7.81
C LEU A 313 -1.74 -1.99 -6.63
N GLY A 314 -1.36 -0.74 -6.84
CA GLY A 314 -1.55 0.35 -5.88
C GLY A 314 -0.73 0.24 -4.59
N THR A 315 0.35 -0.55 -4.57
CA THR A 315 1.34 -0.55 -3.48
C THR A 315 2.21 0.71 -3.56
N PRO A 316 2.92 1.15 -2.50
CA PRO A 316 3.75 2.35 -2.56
C PRO A 316 4.74 2.35 -3.73
N ALA A 317 5.50 1.28 -3.92
CA ALA A 317 6.41 1.17 -5.07
C ALA A 317 5.68 1.20 -6.42
N SER A 318 4.52 0.56 -6.52
CA SER A 318 3.67 0.60 -7.71
C SER A 318 3.15 1.98 -8.02
N MET A 319 2.73 2.75 -7.01
CA MET A 319 2.25 4.12 -7.18
C MET A 319 3.37 5.04 -7.68
N LEU A 320 4.58 4.94 -7.11
CA LEU A 320 5.74 5.70 -7.59
C LEU A 320 6.08 5.35 -9.04
N HIS A 321 6.11 4.06 -9.37
CA HIS A 321 6.35 3.60 -10.73
C HIS A 321 5.27 4.06 -11.72
N ALA A 322 4.00 3.99 -11.31
CA ALA A 322 2.87 4.48 -12.11
C ALA A 322 2.97 5.99 -12.38
N LEU A 323 3.37 6.79 -11.40
CA LEU A 323 3.58 8.23 -11.56
C LEU A 323 4.69 8.53 -12.58
N ASP A 324 5.80 7.81 -12.54
CA ASP A 324 6.91 7.98 -13.48
C ASP A 324 6.49 7.63 -14.93
N LEU A 325 5.62 6.64 -15.12
CA LEU A 325 5.10 6.25 -16.44
C LEU A 325 3.96 7.13 -16.93
N LEU A 326 3.06 7.57 -16.05
CA LEU A 326 1.85 8.31 -16.41
C LEU A 326 2.12 9.79 -16.64
N THR A 327 3.00 10.42 -15.85
CA THR A 327 3.27 11.88 -15.92
C THR A 327 3.64 12.34 -17.32
N PRO A 328 4.65 11.76 -18.02
CA PRO A 328 5.00 12.20 -19.36
C PRO A 328 3.88 11.99 -20.39
N LYS A 329 3.04 10.97 -20.22
CA LYS A 329 1.87 10.74 -21.08
C LYS A 329 0.78 11.81 -20.86
N LEU A 330 0.60 12.27 -19.60
CA LEU A 330 -0.32 13.36 -19.26
C LEU A 330 0.20 14.71 -19.80
N GLU A 331 1.50 14.97 -19.69
CA GLU A 331 2.13 16.15 -20.28
C GLU A 331 1.87 16.23 -21.80
N ASP A 332 2.00 15.12 -22.50
CA ASP A 332 1.76 15.06 -23.93
C ASP A 332 0.26 15.23 -24.26
N ALA A 333 -0.62 14.56 -23.51
CA ALA A 333 -2.07 14.63 -23.74
C ALA A 333 -2.69 15.98 -23.34
N THR A 334 -1.99 16.83 -22.60
CA THR A 334 -2.49 18.14 -22.14
C THR A 334 -1.96 19.34 -22.96
N LYS A 335 -1.09 19.09 -23.94
CA LYS A 335 -0.61 20.14 -24.90
C LYS A 335 -1.74 20.50 -25.84
#